data_2ce237cf37c6ce222673e4846557f881
#
_entry.id   2ce237cf37c6ce222673e4846557f881
#
_cell.length_a   1.000
_cell.length_b   1.000
_cell.length_c   1.000
_cell.angle_alpha   90.00
_cell.angle_beta   90.00
_cell.angle_gamma   90.00
#
_symmetry.space_group_name_H-M   'P 1'
#
loop_
_entity.id
_entity.type
_entity.pdbx_description
1 polymer ?
#
loop_
_entity_poly.entity_id
_entity_poly.type
_entity_poly.pdbx_seq_one_letter_code
_entity_poly.pdbx_strand_id
1 'polypeptide(L)'
;MQRLIFHVDVNSAFLSWEAARRVADGESDLRLIPSAIGGDRDKRTGVILAKSIPAKKFGVTTGEPVAMALRKCPQLVLAKPDFGLYTRNSKAFITICRRFAPVVEQVSIDECFLEMTGTGLLYPDPIAIAHTIKDTIFSELGFTVNVGIAPNKLLAKMASDFEKPNKVHTLFASEIPQKLWPLPVGALYSVGRATASKLTASQIRTIGDLAKTNLTRVQKLVGIKMGKLIHDYANGMDSSPVLAEPEAVKGYGNSVTLEEDVTDTAQANKILLALCDSVASRMRADGRRCSCVTVTIRGNDFRNKSHQRKLSEPTDVTAEVFALSKTLFAELWDGYTPLRLLGVTLGDISDNETVQLSMFQDDQKDRARKLDQTVDQLRSKFGVTAISRGSVTDATKRVGRKYKAQLEEDKPK
;
A
#
# COMPACT_ATOMS: atom_id res chain seq x y z
N MET A 1 -23.00 -17.16 18.75
CA MET A 1 -21.75 -16.65 19.34
C MET A 1 -21.55 -15.21 18.92
N GLN A 2 -21.12 -14.34 19.80
CA GLN A 2 -20.77 -12.97 19.42
C GLN A 2 -19.47 -13.02 18.61
N ARG A 3 -19.44 -12.30 17.50
CA ARG A 3 -18.24 -12.19 16.65
C ARG A 3 -17.13 -11.47 17.41
N LEU A 4 -15.89 -11.92 17.25
CA LEU A 4 -14.71 -11.37 17.90
C LEU A 4 -13.56 -11.24 16.91
N ILE A 5 -13.17 -9.99 16.63
CA ILE A 5 -12.12 -9.65 15.66
C ILE A 5 -11.02 -8.89 16.37
N PHE A 6 -9.77 -9.29 16.11
CA PHE A 6 -8.61 -8.48 16.50
C PHE A 6 -8.03 -7.79 15.27
N HIS A 7 -7.60 -6.55 15.46
CA HIS A 7 -6.74 -5.84 14.51
C HIS A 7 -5.36 -5.65 15.14
N VAL A 8 -4.32 -6.12 14.49
CA VAL A 8 -2.93 -6.01 14.96
C VAL A 8 -2.16 -5.11 14.00
N ASP A 9 -1.52 -4.06 14.54
CA ASP A 9 -0.85 -2.99 13.79
C ASP A 9 0.54 -2.74 14.36
N VAL A 10 1.58 -2.82 13.52
CA VAL A 10 2.98 -2.64 13.93
C VAL A 10 3.29 -1.16 14.14
N ASN A 11 3.75 -0.82 15.32
CA ASN A 11 4.05 0.56 15.68
C ASN A 11 5.24 1.13 14.86
N SER A 12 4.97 2.14 14.00
CA SER A 12 5.99 2.77 13.14
C SER A 12 6.83 1.75 12.36
N ALA A 13 6.20 0.81 11.71
CA ALA A 13 6.74 -0.43 11.15
C ALA A 13 8.17 -0.33 10.57
N PHE A 14 8.38 0.47 9.53
CA PHE A 14 9.68 0.56 8.86
C PHE A 14 10.80 1.03 9.80
N LEU A 15 10.51 1.98 10.69
CA LEU A 15 11.48 2.42 11.68
C LEU A 15 11.74 1.33 12.75
N SER A 16 10.68 0.69 13.23
CA SER A 16 10.79 -0.33 14.26
C SER A 16 11.53 -1.57 13.78
N TRP A 17 11.32 -1.97 12.52
CA TRP A 17 12.04 -3.08 11.90
C TRP A 17 13.53 -2.77 11.70
N GLU A 18 13.86 -1.57 11.23
CA GLU A 18 15.24 -1.12 11.11
C GLU A 18 15.91 -1.00 12.49
N ALA A 19 15.19 -0.47 13.48
CA ALA A 19 15.70 -0.35 14.85
C ALA A 19 15.93 -1.73 15.50
N ALA A 20 15.02 -2.69 15.32
CA ALA A 20 15.18 -4.06 15.84
C ALA A 20 16.43 -4.73 15.26
N ARG A 21 16.65 -4.62 13.94
CA ARG A 21 17.87 -5.10 13.27
C ARG A 21 19.13 -4.46 13.87
N ARG A 22 19.16 -3.15 13.97
CA ARG A 22 20.32 -2.40 14.52
C ARG A 22 20.65 -2.81 15.95
N VAL A 23 19.64 -2.94 16.80
CA VAL A 23 19.83 -3.38 18.19
C VAL A 23 20.40 -4.80 18.22
N ALA A 24 19.92 -5.72 17.35
CA ALA A 24 20.48 -7.07 17.24
C ALA A 24 21.94 -7.06 16.78
N ASP A 25 22.34 -6.10 15.95
CA ASP A 25 23.71 -5.89 15.47
C ASP A 25 24.59 -5.10 16.49
N GLY A 26 24.06 -4.72 17.68
CA GLY A 26 24.76 -3.96 18.71
C GLY A 26 24.84 -2.45 18.44
N GLU A 27 24.05 -1.93 17.47
CA GLU A 27 23.98 -0.50 17.16
C GLU A 27 22.93 0.22 18.05
N SER A 28 22.91 1.54 17.97
CA SER A 28 21.96 2.39 18.71
C SER A 28 20.52 2.19 18.25
N ASP A 29 19.59 2.18 19.20
CA ASP A 29 18.14 2.08 18.93
C ASP A 29 17.59 3.41 18.38
N LEU A 30 17.19 3.38 17.10
CA LEU A 30 16.61 4.54 16.41
C LEU A 30 15.29 5.01 17.02
N ARG A 31 14.58 4.18 17.77
CA ARG A 31 13.29 4.53 18.40
C ARG A 31 13.48 5.54 19.54
N LEU A 32 14.66 5.59 20.15
CA LEU A 32 14.97 6.41 21.33
C LEU A 32 15.48 7.81 20.99
N ILE A 33 15.87 8.05 19.75
CA ILE A 33 16.44 9.32 19.26
C ILE A 33 15.56 9.94 18.16
N PRO A 34 15.68 11.24 17.86
CA PRO A 34 15.04 11.84 16.70
C PRO A 34 15.56 11.17 15.41
N SER A 35 14.75 10.28 14.81
CA SER A 35 15.14 9.49 13.66
C SER A 35 13.96 9.26 12.71
N ALA A 36 14.27 8.93 11.46
CA ALA A 36 13.27 8.59 10.47
C ALA A 36 13.84 7.64 9.39
N ILE A 37 12.97 6.86 8.79
CA ILE A 37 13.25 6.19 7.53
C ILE A 37 12.86 7.14 6.41
N GLY A 38 13.82 7.45 5.54
CA GLY A 38 13.58 8.38 4.45
C GLY A 38 14.42 8.08 3.22
N GLY A 39 13.96 8.56 2.07
CA GLY A 39 14.71 8.49 0.83
C GLY A 39 15.94 9.41 0.84
N ASP A 40 16.67 9.37 -0.27
CA ASP A 40 17.88 10.17 -0.48
C ASP A 40 17.54 11.66 -0.48
N ARG A 41 18.27 12.44 0.31
CA ARG A 41 18.12 13.90 0.43
C ARG A 41 18.31 14.62 -0.91
N ASP A 42 19.25 14.14 -1.71
CA ASP A 42 19.66 14.80 -2.95
C ASP A 42 18.75 14.42 -4.13
N LYS A 43 17.80 13.48 -3.90
CA LYS A 43 16.81 13.08 -4.88
C LYS A 43 15.46 13.69 -4.59
N ARG A 44 14.79 14.23 -5.62
CA ARG A 44 13.44 14.82 -5.58
C ARG A 44 12.37 13.91 -4.96
N THR A 45 12.65 12.61 -4.82
CA THR A 45 11.72 11.57 -4.38
C THR A 45 11.86 11.22 -2.89
N GLY A 46 12.78 11.87 -2.18
CA GLY A 46 13.03 11.59 -0.76
C GLY A 46 11.88 12.10 0.13
N VAL A 47 11.03 11.18 0.61
CA VAL A 47 9.99 11.44 1.61
C VAL A 47 10.24 10.63 2.87
N ILE A 48 9.70 11.11 3.99
CA ILE A 48 9.70 10.38 5.27
C ILE A 48 8.69 9.25 5.18
N LEU A 49 9.14 8.01 5.31
CA LEU A 49 8.30 6.82 5.30
C LEU A 49 7.80 6.45 6.70
N ALA A 50 8.68 6.54 7.71
CA ALA A 50 8.36 6.33 9.11
C ALA A 50 9.24 7.21 9.99
N LYS A 51 8.81 7.51 11.21
CA LYS A 51 9.52 8.38 12.15
C LYS A 51 9.41 7.88 13.57
N SER A 52 10.41 8.23 14.38
CA SER A 52 10.41 7.97 15.83
C SER A 52 9.45 8.90 16.58
N ILE A 53 9.06 8.51 17.80
CA ILE A 53 8.30 9.38 18.72
C ILE A 53 9.08 10.65 19.04
N PRO A 54 10.41 10.62 19.34
CA PRO A 54 11.21 11.82 19.48
C PRO A 54 11.14 12.74 18.25
N ALA A 55 11.26 12.22 17.02
CA ALA A 55 11.14 13.04 15.80
C ALA A 55 9.73 13.64 15.63
N LYS A 56 8.67 12.92 16.02
CA LYS A 56 7.29 13.44 16.02
C LYS A 56 7.13 14.70 16.89
N LYS A 57 7.87 14.80 18.02
CA LYS A 57 7.83 15.98 18.91
C LYS A 57 8.35 17.26 18.23
N PHE A 58 9.23 17.14 17.23
CA PHE A 58 9.70 18.26 16.39
C PHE A 58 8.75 18.56 15.22
N GLY A 59 7.59 17.91 15.15
CA GLY A 59 6.61 18.11 14.08
C GLY A 59 6.97 17.39 12.75
N VAL A 60 7.91 16.44 12.77
CA VAL A 60 8.19 15.59 11.59
C VAL A 60 6.97 14.74 11.28
N THR A 61 6.54 14.68 9.99
CA THR A 61 5.36 13.95 9.55
C THR A 61 5.70 12.94 8.46
N THR A 62 5.00 11.77 8.48
CA THR A 62 5.11 10.77 7.41
C THR A 62 4.56 11.35 6.10
N GLY A 63 5.24 11.08 4.98
CA GLY A 63 4.88 11.58 3.65
C GLY A 63 5.45 12.96 3.33
N GLU A 64 6.05 13.70 4.28
CA GLU A 64 6.67 14.98 3.97
C GLU A 64 8.05 14.80 3.32
N PRO A 65 8.51 15.79 2.50
CA PRO A 65 9.86 15.79 1.95
C PRO A 65 10.93 15.75 3.03
N VAL A 66 12.00 14.97 2.84
CA VAL A 66 13.15 14.88 3.77
C VAL A 66 13.73 16.25 4.08
N ALA A 67 13.83 17.15 3.09
CA ALA A 67 14.32 18.50 3.29
C ALA A 67 13.48 19.32 4.28
N MET A 68 12.15 19.12 4.29
CA MET A 68 11.25 19.78 5.25
C MET A 68 11.40 19.19 6.65
N ALA A 69 11.53 17.87 6.75
CA ALA A 69 11.79 17.20 8.03
C ALA A 69 13.08 17.68 8.69
N LEU A 70 14.17 17.81 7.91
CA LEU A 70 15.46 18.31 8.39
C LEU A 70 15.42 19.79 8.83
N ARG A 71 14.57 20.62 8.20
CA ARG A 71 14.34 21.99 8.67
C ARG A 71 13.67 22.05 10.04
N LYS A 72 12.74 21.13 10.31
CA LYS A 72 12.04 21.01 11.61
C LYS A 72 12.92 20.37 12.69
N CYS A 73 13.77 19.44 12.31
CA CYS A 73 14.63 18.67 13.20
C CYS A 73 16.03 18.53 12.57
N PRO A 74 16.95 19.52 12.74
CA PRO A 74 18.28 19.49 12.14
C PRO A 74 19.11 18.28 12.57
N GLN A 75 18.91 17.77 13.78
CA GLN A 75 19.57 16.58 14.33
C GLN A 75 18.89 15.25 13.94
N LEU A 76 17.96 15.26 12.99
CA LEU A 76 17.25 14.06 12.56
C LEU A 76 18.22 13.03 11.94
N VAL A 77 18.29 11.86 12.55
CA VAL A 77 19.05 10.71 12.00
C VAL A 77 18.20 10.02 10.93
N LEU A 78 18.70 10.01 9.69
CA LEU A 78 18.02 9.36 8.58
C LEU A 78 18.63 7.98 8.30
N ALA A 79 17.79 6.97 8.24
CA ALA A 79 18.14 5.65 7.74
C ALA A 79 17.49 5.42 6.37
N LYS A 80 18.22 4.74 5.46
CA LYS A 80 17.69 4.36 4.13
C LYS A 80 16.70 3.23 4.27
N PRO A 81 15.62 3.21 3.45
CA PRO A 81 14.67 2.10 3.48
C PRO A 81 15.29 0.81 2.94
N ASP A 82 15.07 -0.29 3.67
CA ASP A 82 15.38 -1.67 3.25
C ASP A 82 14.06 -2.46 3.12
N PHE A 83 13.52 -2.50 1.90
CA PHE A 83 12.24 -3.20 1.66
C PHE A 83 12.36 -4.71 1.80
N GLY A 84 13.54 -5.32 1.57
CA GLY A 84 13.77 -6.73 1.79
C GLY A 84 13.66 -7.10 3.27
N LEU A 85 14.27 -6.29 4.16
CA LEU A 85 14.09 -6.42 5.61
C LEU A 85 12.62 -6.29 6.01
N TYR A 86 11.90 -5.32 5.43
CA TYR A 86 10.50 -5.06 5.79
C TYR A 86 9.60 -6.22 5.42
N THR A 87 9.80 -6.80 4.25
CA THR A 87 9.04 -7.98 3.82
C THR A 87 9.31 -9.19 4.70
N ARG A 88 10.57 -9.46 5.07
CA ARG A 88 10.91 -10.55 5.99
C ARG A 88 10.23 -10.38 7.35
N ASN A 89 10.28 -9.18 7.92
CA ASN A 89 9.63 -8.91 9.22
C ASN A 89 8.10 -8.99 9.13
N SER A 90 7.50 -8.52 8.04
CA SER A 90 6.07 -8.66 7.78
C SER A 90 5.66 -10.13 7.74
N LYS A 91 6.37 -10.97 6.99
CA LYS A 91 6.11 -12.43 6.93
C LYS A 91 6.24 -13.09 8.32
N ALA A 92 7.29 -12.76 9.08
CA ALA A 92 7.48 -13.28 10.43
C ALA A 92 6.34 -12.86 11.38
N PHE A 93 5.93 -11.58 11.34
CA PHE A 93 4.81 -11.04 12.09
C PHE A 93 3.50 -11.78 11.80
N ILE A 94 3.15 -11.95 10.52
CA ILE A 94 1.95 -12.70 10.11
C ILE A 94 2.03 -14.17 10.53
N THR A 95 3.21 -14.79 10.46
CA THR A 95 3.42 -16.18 10.92
C THR A 95 3.15 -16.33 12.41
N ILE A 96 3.54 -15.35 13.24
CA ILE A 96 3.19 -15.36 14.67
C ILE A 96 1.68 -15.23 14.85
N CYS A 97 1.02 -14.29 14.18
CA CYS A 97 -0.42 -14.11 14.27
C CYS A 97 -1.21 -15.39 13.92
N ARG A 98 -0.75 -16.15 12.93
CA ARG A 98 -1.36 -17.44 12.53
C ARG A 98 -1.28 -18.55 13.56
N ARG A 99 -0.43 -18.42 14.58
CA ARG A 99 -0.38 -19.40 15.71
C ARG A 99 -1.59 -19.25 16.65
N PHE A 100 -2.22 -18.09 16.66
CA PHE A 100 -3.28 -17.73 17.62
C PHE A 100 -4.67 -17.68 17.02
N ALA A 101 -4.80 -17.48 15.70
CA ALA A 101 -6.07 -17.30 15.05
C ALA A 101 -6.27 -18.29 13.89
N PRO A 102 -7.48 -18.87 13.74
CA PRO A 102 -7.78 -19.79 12.65
C PRO A 102 -7.77 -19.11 11.26
N VAL A 103 -8.09 -17.81 11.21
CA VAL A 103 -8.06 -17.01 9.99
C VAL A 103 -7.34 -15.70 10.27
N VAL A 104 -6.36 -15.37 9.42
CA VAL A 104 -5.60 -14.12 9.44
C VAL A 104 -5.65 -13.48 8.07
N GLU A 105 -6.25 -12.31 7.99
CA GLU A 105 -6.29 -11.47 6.79
C GLU A 105 -5.19 -10.40 6.89
N GLN A 106 -4.18 -10.52 6.05
CA GLN A 106 -3.18 -9.46 5.91
C GLN A 106 -3.73 -8.33 5.05
N VAL A 107 -3.82 -7.12 5.61
CA VAL A 107 -4.36 -5.92 4.93
C VAL A 107 -3.25 -5.10 4.29
N SER A 108 -2.13 -5.00 4.98
CA SER A 108 -0.93 -4.29 4.52
C SER A 108 0.34 -5.01 4.96
N ILE A 109 1.49 -4.41 4.70
CA ILE A 109 2.77 -4.95 5.14
C ILE A 109 2.92 -5.00 6.68
N ASP A 110 2.17 -4.18 7.40
CA ASP A 110 2.30 -3.93 8.84
C ASP A 110 1.02 -4.13 9.64
N GLU A 111 -0.10 -4.54 9.01
CA GLU A 111 -1.36 -4.75 9.71
C GLU A 111 -2.13 -5.98 9.22
N CYS A 112 -2.85 -6.62 10.14
CA CYS A 112 -3.72 -7.74 9.84
C CYS A 112 -4.94 -7.78 10.75
N PHE A 113 -6.00 -8.46 10.27
CA PHE A 113 -7.15 -8.87 11.09
C PHE A 113 -7.03 -10.34 11.44
N LEU A 114 -7.44 -10.67 12.66
CA LEU A 114 -7.55 -12.04 13.17
C LEU A 114 -9.02 -12.33 13.47
N GLU A 115 -9.53 -13.42 12.93
CA GLU A 115 -10.86 -13.94 13.30
C GLU A 115 -10.71 -14.79 14.56
N MET A 116 -11.20 -14.28 15.69
CA MET A 116 -11.10 -14.94 16.98
C MET A 116 -12.45 -15.52 17.45
N THR A 117 -13.49 -15.42 16.61
CA THR A 117 -14.81 -16.00 16.93
C THR A 117 -14.70 -17.51 17.13
N GLY A 118 -15.27 -18.04 18.19
CA GLY A 118 -15.25 -19.47 18.51
C GLY A 118 -13.99 -19.95 19.22
N THR A 119 -12.97 -19.11 19.43
CA THR A 119 -11.74 -19.52 20.16
C THR A 119 -11.85 -19.48 21.68
N GLY A 120 -13.03 -19.12 22.23
CA GLY A 120 -13.22 -18.90 23.67
C GLY A 120 -12.93 -20.12 24.58
N LEU A 121 -12.95 -21.35 24.03
CA LEU A 121 -12.50 -22.55 24.80
C LEU A 121 -11.00 -22.59 24.98
N LEU A 122 -10.24 -22.08 23.98
CA LEU A 122 -8.78 -22.02 24.03
C LEU A 122 -8.31 -20.76 24.74
N TYR A 123 -9.03 -19.66 24.54
CA TYR A 123 -8.70 -18.33 25.01
C TYR A 123 -9.93 -17.68 25.69
N PRO A 124 -10.21 -18.01 26.97
CA PRO A 124 -11.38 -17.51 27.68
C PRO A 124 -11.41 -15.98 27.86
N ASP A 125 -10.22 -15.36 27.98
CA ASP A 125 -10.07 -13.92 28.12
C ASP A 125 -9.44 -13.32 26.84
N PRO A 126 -10.22 -12.59 26.02
CA PRO A 126 -9.73 -11.97 24.79
C PRO A 126 -8.70 -10.87 25.04
N ILE A 127 -8.69 -10.21 26.20
CA ILE A 127 -7.70 -9.19 26.53
C ILE A 127 -6.38 -9.86 26.86
N ALA A 128 -6.39 -10.94 27.65
CA ALA A 128 -5.19 -11.69 28.01
C ALA A 128 -4.49 -12.28 26.79
N ILE A 129 -5.24 -12.88 25.83
CA ILE A 129 -4.64 -13.42 24.62
C ILE A 129 -4.10 -12.31 23.69
N ALA A 130 -4.73 -11.14 23.62
CA ALA A 130 -4.20 -10.00 22.89
C ALA A 130 -2.87 -9.50 23.46
N HIS A 131 -2.72 -9.48 24.80
CA HIS A 131 -1.43 -9.22 25.45
C HIS A 131 -0.40 -10.30 25.10
N THR A 132 -0.78 -11.58 25.16
CA THR A 132 0.12 -12.68 24.77
C THR A 132 0.62 -12.54 23.33
N ILE A 133 -0.26 -12.24 22.39
CA ILE A 133 0.13 -12.00 20.96
C ILE A 133 1.14 -10.85 20.86
N LYS A 134 0.83 -9.73 21.50
CA LYS A 134 1.65 -8.52 21.51
C LYS A 134 3.05 -8.82 22.11
N ASP A 135 3.10 -9.52 23.22
CA ASP A 135 4.34 -9.81 23.96
C ASP A 135 5.16 -10.89 23.23
N THR A 136 4.52 -11.86 22.58
CA THR A 136 5.18 -12.83 21.70
C THR A 136 5.87 -12.14 20.52
N ILE A 137 5.18 -11.21 19.84
CA ILE A 137 5.77 -10.45 18.74
C ILE A 137 6.99 -9.65 19.22
N PHE A 138 6.87 -9.00 20.38
CA PHE A 138 7.98 -8.23 20.93
C PHE A 138 9.17 -9.12 21.31
N SER A 139 8.93 -10.26 21.99
CA SER A 139 10.00 -11.15 22.42
C SER A 139 10.72 -11.85 21.27
N GLU A 140 10.00 -12.24 20.22
CA GLU A 140 10.58 -12.97 19.10
C GLU A 140 11.15 -12.04 17.99
N LEU A 141 10.56 -10.85 17.80
CA LEU A 141 10.91 -9.99 16.67
C LEU A 141 11.49 -8.61 17.07
N GLY A 142 11.44 -8.25 18.35
CA GLY A 142 12.06 -7.03 18.88
C GLY A 142 11.32 -5.72 18.57
N PHE A 143 10.07 -5.78 18.11
CA PHE A 143 9.25 -4.60 17.86
C PHE A 143 7.85 -4.71 18.47
N THR A 144 7.19 -3.58 18.66
CA THR A 144 5.89 -3.53 19.33
C THR A 144 4.74 -3.42 18.34
N VAL A 145 3.58 -3.91 18.76
CA VAL A 145 2.32 -3.79 18.04
C VAL A 145 1.23 -3.21 18.93
N ASN A 146 0.20 -2.63 18.32
CA ASN A 146 -1.07 -2.36 18.96
C ASN A 146 -2.09 -3.43 18.58
N VAL A 147 -2.98 -3.78 19.53
CA VAL A 147 -4.08 -4.71 19.28
C VAL A 147 -5.40 -4.03 19.62
N GLY A 148 -6.31 -3.99 18.64
CA GLY A 148 -7.69 -3.56 18.83
C GLY A 148 -8.63 -4.77 18.84
N ILE A 149 -9.52 -4.86 19.82
CA ILE A 149 -10.47 -5.96 20.03
C ILE A 149 -11.89 -5.43 19.83
N ALA A 150 -12.68 -6.05 18.95
CA ALA A 150 -14.03 -5.58 18.67
C ALA A 150 -14.89 -6.67 18.00
N PRO A 151 -16.22 -6.46 17.86
CA PRO A 151 -17.11 -7.40 17.18
C PRO A 151 -17.03 -7.34 15.64
N ASN A 152 -16.34 -6.36 15.07
CA ASN A 152 -16.15 -6.24 13.61
C ASN A 152 -14.82 -5.58 13.26
N LYS A 153 -14.44 -5.64 11.97
CA LYS A 153 -13.15 -5.14 11.46
C LYS A 153 -12.99 -3.64 11.67
N LEU A 154 -14.04 -2.87 11.39
CA LEU A 154 -14.01 -1.41 11.56
C LEU A 154 -13.65 -1.03 12.99
N LEU A 155 -14.41 -1.54 13.96
CA LEU A 155 -14.22 -1.19 15.36
C LEU A 155 -12.87 -1.71 15.90
N ALA A 156 -12.42 -2.89 15.47
CA ALA A 156 -11.11 -3.42 15.83
C ALA A 156 -9.97 -2.51 15.31
N LYS A 157 -10.09 -2.03 14.06
CA LYS A 157 -9.12 -1.08 13.50
C LYS A 157 -9.13 0.26 14.23
N MET A 158 -10.32 0.81 14.54
CA MET A 158 -10.44 2.04 15.32
C MET A 158 -9.84 1.90 16.71
N ALA A 159 -10.06 0.76 17.38
CA ALA A 159 -9.51 0.49 18.70
C ALA A 159 -7.98 0.45 18.69
N SER A 160 -7.35 -0.17 17.71
CA SER A 160 -5.88 -0.25 17.62
C SER A 160 -5.21 1.12 17.42
N ASP A 161 -5.97 2.13 16.99
CA ASP A 161 -5.47 3.49 16.74
C ASP A 161 -5.64 4.47 17.91
N PHE A 162 -6.33 4.10 19.02
CA PHE A 162 -6.64 5.03 20.12
C PHE A 162 -5.39 5.58 20.80
N GLU A 163 -4.56 4.74 21.34
CA GLU A 163 -3.29 5.13 21.98
C GLU A 163 -2.18 4.18 21.53
N LYS A 164 -1.08 4.74 21.04
CA LYS A 164 0.11 4.04 20.59
C LYS A 164 1.34 4.57 21.33
N PRO A 165 2.36 3.78 21.55
CA PRO A 165 2.60 2.40 21.10
C PRO A 165 2.28 1.34 22.16
N ASN A 166 2.31 0.05 21.71
CA ASN A 166 2.36 -1.14 22.57
C ASN A 166 1.14 -1.32 23.48
N LYS A 167 -0.05 -1.05 22.97
CA LYS A 167 -1.32 -1.08 23.73
C LYS A 167 -2.30 -2.12 23.21
N VAL A 168 -3.19 -2.54 24.11
CA VAL A 168 -4.38 -3.34 23.78
C VAL A 168 -5.60 -2.49 24.12
N HIS A 169 -6.53 -2.38 23.19
CA HIS A 169 -7.77 -1.61 23.37
C HIS A 169 -8.98 -2.39 22.92
N THR A 170 -10.10 -2.15 23.58
CA THR A 170 -11.41 -2.68 23.20
C THR A 170 -12.29 -1.58 22.61
N LEU A 171 -13.18 -1.97 21.69
CA LEU A 171 -14.26 -1.11 21.23
C LEU A 171 -15.51 -1.94 20.93
N PHE A 172 -16.27 -2.25 21.98
CA PHE A 172 -17.55 -2.93 21.87
C PHE A 172 -18.70 -1.92 21.68
N ALA A 173 -19.87 -2.40 21.29
CA ALA A 173 -21.02 -1.52 21.01
C ALA A 173 -21.37 -0.57 22.17
N SER A 174 -21.30 -1.03 23.43
CA SER A 174 -21.52 -0.22 24.61
C SER A 174 -20.47 0.88 24.83
N GLU A 175 -19.29 0.75 24.25
CA GLU A 175 -18.17 1.68 24.42
C GLU A 175 -18.14 2.77 23.33
N ILE A 176 -18.92 2.62 22.24
CA ILE A 176 -18.97 3.56 21.11
C ILE A 176 -19.24 5.01 21.56
N PRO A 177 -20.24 5.29 22.42
CA PRO A 177 -20.52 6.66 22.83
C PRO A 177 -19.39 7.33 23.59
N GLN A 178 -18.62 6.57 24.37
CA GLN A 178 -17.54 7.09 25.22
C GLN A 178 -16.19 7.13 24.49
N LYS A 179 -15.89 6.12 23.64
CA LYS A 179 -14.55 5.97 23.03
C LYS A 179 -14.48 6.44 21.58
N LEU A 180 -15.55 6.22 20.78
CA LEU A 180 -15.53 6.51 19.34
C LEU A 180 -16.14 7.89 19.03
N TRP A 181 -17.34 8.17 19.54
CA TRP A 181 -18.08 9.39 19.19
C TRP A 181 -17.40 10.72 19.55
N PRO A 182 -16.59 10.84 20.63
CA PRO A 182 -15.87 12.08 20.93
C PRO A 182 -14.75 12.42 19.96
N LEU A 183 -14.27 11.43 19.16
CA LEU A 183 -13.17 11.64 18.25
C LEU A 183 -13.55 12.59 17.10
N PRO A 184 -12.58 13.37 16.59
CA PRO A 184 -12.78 14.19 15.39
C PRO A 184 -13.29 13.34 14.23
N VAL A 185 -14.19 13.87 13.40
CA VAL A 185 -14.78 13.14 12.27
C VAL A 185 -13.72 12.65 11.26
N GLY A 186 -12.61 13.37 11.13
CA GLY A 186 -11.48 12.94 10.29
C GLY A 186 -10.65 11.78 10.84
N ALA A 187 -10.90 11.35 12.08
CA ALA A 187 -10.28 10.16 12.67
C ALA A 187 -11.01 8.86 12.27
N LEU A 188 -12.24 8.95 11.75
CA LEU A 188 -13.00 7.78 11.33
C LEU A 188 -12.35 7.14 10.10
N TYR A 189 -12.17 5.83 10.14
CA TYR A 189 -11.68 5.06 9.00
C TYR A 189 -12.48 5.39 7.72
N SER A 190 -11.81 5.51 6.59
CA SER A 190 -12.37 5.95 5.30
C SER A 190 -12.71 7.44 5.18
N VAL A 191 -12.57 8.25 6.22
CA VAL A 191 -12.76 9.71 6.14
C VAL A 191 -11.43 10.41 5.90
N GLY A 192 -11.11 10.66 4.62
CA GLY A 192 -9.91 11.42 4.24
C GLY A 192 -10.08 12.95 4.44
N ARG A 193 -8.98 13.70 4.28
CA ARG A 193 -8.94 15.17 4.51
C ARG A 193 -10.05 15.94 3.78
N ALA A 194 -10.29 15.64 2.50
CA ALA A 194 -11.31 16.34 1.71
C ALA A 194 -12.72 16.08 2.26
N THR A 195 -13.02 14.83 2.64
CA THR A 195 -14.31 14.46 3.26
C THR A 195 -14.46 15.11 4.63
N ALA A 196 -13.42 15.03 5.47
CA ALA A 196 -13.42 15.68 6.79
C ALA A 196 -13.67 17.19 6.68
N SER A 197 -13.01 17.88 5.74
CA SER A 197 -13.22 19.33 5.53
C SER A 197 -14.67 19.66 5.15
N LYS A 198 -15.30 18.89 4.25
CA LYS A 198 -16.70 19.08 3.86
C LYS A 198 -17.66 18.86 5.05
N LEU A 199 -17.44 17.81 5.84
CA LEU A 199 -18.25 17.50 7.02
C LEU A 199 -18.11 18.60 8.08
N THR A 200 -16.89 19.01 8.41
CA THR A 200 -16.61 20.06 9.39
C THR A 200 -17.20 21.40 8.98
N ALA A 201 -17.11 21.77 7.70
CA ALA A 201 -17.78 22.98 7.17
C ALA A 201 -19.31 22.93 7.33
N SER A 202 -19.89 21.74 7.38
CA SER A 202 -21.32 21.52 7.60
C SER A 202 -21.69 21.27 9.09
N GLN A 203 -20.80 21.64 10.03
CA GLN A 203 -20.94 21.50 11.48
C GLN A 203 -20.96 20.05 11.99
N ILE A 204 -20.48 19.10 11.21
CA ILE A 204 -20.27 17.70 11.61
C ILE A 204 -18.79 17.56 11.98
N ARG A 205 -18.45 17.76 13.26
CA ARG A 205 -17.07 17.87 13.73
C ARG A 205 -16.55 16.58 14.34
N THR A 206 -17.43 15.82 14.99
CA THR A 206 -17.11 14.57 15.68
C THR A 206 -17.75 13.38 14.97
N ILE A 207 -17.27 12.17 15.29
CA ILE A 207 -17.88 10.93 14.81
C ILE A 207 -19.31 10.82 15.35
N GLY A 208 -19.56 11.26 16.60
CA GLY A 208 -20.89 11.29 17.17
C GLY A 208 -21.84 12.25 16.47
N ASP A 209 -21.36 13.42 16.00
CA ASP A 209 -22.18 14.31 15.15
C ASP A 209 -22.58 13.61 13.86
N LEU A 210 -21.63 12.91 13.23
CA LEU A 210 -21.88 12.15 12.00
C LEU A 210 -22.91 11.04 12.23
N ALA A 211 -22.78 10.27 13.30
CA ALA A 211 -23.68 9.18 13.66
C ALA A 211 -25.12 9.66 13.87
N LYS A 212 -25.30 10.86 14.44
CA LYS A 212 -26.62 11.46 14.74
C LYS A 212 -27.19 12.26 13.56
N THR A 213 -26.38 12.58 12.55
CA THR A 213 -26.82 13.34 11.38
C THR A 213 -27.69 12.47 10.47
N ASN A 214 -28.77 13.02 9.93
CA ASN A 214 -29.62 12.32 8.99
C ASN A 214 -28.80 11.84 7.76
N LEU A 215 -28.96 10.55 7.42
CA LEU A 215 -28.22 9.90 6.33
C LEU A 215 -28.32 10.66 5.00
N THR A 216 -29.53 11.11 4.64
CA THR A 216 -29.74 11.87 3.38
C THR A 216 -28.93 13.16 3.34
N ARG A 217 -28.76 13.86 4.48
CA ARG A 217 -27.91 15.04 4.59
C ARG A 217 -26.42 14.67 4.37
N VAL A 218 -25.95 13.59 4.98
CA VAL A 218 -24.56 13.11 4.80
C VAL A 218 -24.32 12.75 3.35
N GLN A 219 -25.24 12.03 2.70
CA GLN A 219 -25.15 11.63 1.30
C GLN A 219 -25.10 12.83 0.33
N LYS A 220 -25.85 13.91 0.61
CA LYS A 220 -25.78 15.15 -0.17
C LYS A 220 -24.40 15.81 -0.09
N LEU A 221 -23.70 15.72 1.02
CA LEU A 221 -22.39 16.34 1.23
C LEU A 221 -21.24 15.59 0.56
N VAL A 222 -21.24 14.25 0.64
CA VAL A 222 -20.08 13.42 0.27
C VAL A 222 -20.38 12.36 -0.80
N GLY A 223 -21.60 12.29 -1.29
CA GLY A 223 -22.08 11.30 -2.27
C GLY A 223 -22.76 10.09 -1.64
N ILE A 224 -23.63 9.43 -2.41
CA ILE A 224 -24.55 8.39 -1.90
C ILE A 224 -23.80 7.23 -1.25
N LYS A 225 -22.83 6.62 -1.96
CA LYS A 225 -22.08 5.44 -1.48
C LYS A 225 -21.21 5.78 -0.27
N MET A 226 -20.41 6.83 -0.37
CA MET A 226 -19.52 7.25 0.70
C MET A 226 -20.32 7.71 1.93
N GLY A 227 -21.39 8.47 1.72
CA GLY A 227 -22.25 8.97 2.81
C GLY A 227 -22.87 7.83 3.61
N LYS A 228 -23.38 6.78 2.92
CA LYS A 228 -23.87 5.57 3.60
C LYS A 228 -22.76 4.88 4.38
N LEU A 229 -21.61 4.63 3.76
CA LEU A 229 -20.49 3.92 4.38
C LEU A 229 -20.03 4.59 5.68
N ILE A 230 -19.72 5.89 5.63
CA ILE A 230 -19.19 6.59 6.81
C ILE A 230 -20.26 6.81 7.89
N HIS A 231 -21.54 6.92 7.53
CA HIS A 231 -22.63 6.98 8.48
C HIS A 231 -22.81 5.65 9.21
N ASP A 232 -22.80 4.51 8.48
CA ASP A 232 -22.82 3.17 9.06
C ASP A 232 -21.60 2.99 10.00
N TYR A 233 -20.42 3.39 9.57
CA TYR A 233 -19.19 3.32 10.34
C TYR A 233 -19.22 4.18 11.61
N ALA A 234 -19.79 5.39 11.57
CA ALA A 234 -19.98 6.22 12.76
C ALA A 234 -20.91 5.58 13.80
N ASN A 235 -21.81 4.71 13.36
CA ASN A 235 -22.69 3.91 14.20
C ASN A 235 -22.09 2.52 14.57
N GLY A 236 -20.82 2.27 14.21
CA GLY A 236 -20.13 1.02 14.52
C GLY A 236 -20.57 -0.19 13.68
N MET A 237 -21.26 0.04 12.57
CA MET A 237 -21.80 -1.02 11.71
C MET A 237 -20.83 -1.37 10.62
N ASP A 238 -20.36 -2.62 10.61
CA ASP A 238 -19.55 -3.24 9.56
C ASP A 238 -19.79 -4.75 9.56
N SER A 239 -20.17 -5.30 8.41
CA SER A 239 -20.47 -6.72 8.23
C SER A 239 -19.36 -7.46 7.46
N SER A 240 -18.27 -6.79 7.09
CA SER A 240 -17.21 -7.38 6.29
C SER A 240 -16.58 -8.60 7.00
N PRO A 241 -16.37 -9.73 6.31
CA PRO A 241 -15.70 -10.89 6.88
C PRO A 241 -14.18 -10.66 6.99
N VAL A 242 -13.52 -11.43 7.86
CA VAL A 242 -12.08 -11.64 7.80
C VAL A 242 -11.80 -12.67 6.70
N LEU A 243 -11.02 -12.31 5.69
CA LEU A 243 -10.77 -13.13 4.52
C LEU A 243 -9.56 -14.03 4.76
N ALA A 244 -9.72 -15.35 4.52
CA ALA A 244 -8.61 -16.31 4.57
C ALA A 244 -7.63 -16.11 3.40
N GLU A 245 -8.16 -15.72 2.25
CA GLU A 245 -7.41 -15.48 1.02
C GLU A 245 -7.56 -14.03 0.58
N PRO A 246 -6.50 -13.44 -0.01
CA PRO A 246 -6.57 -12.09 -0.56
C PRO A 246 -7.63 -11.98 -1.66
N GLU A 247 -8.28 -10.83 -1.78
CA GLU A 247 -9.11 -10.54 -2.95
C GLU A 247 -8.30 -10.65 -4.25
N ALA A 248 -8.99 -11.04 -5.33
CA ALA A 248 -8.39 -11.10 -6.66
C ALA A 248 -7.79 -9.74 -7.06
N VAL A 249 -6.60 -9.78 -7.65
CA VAL A 249 -5.89 -8.59 -8.11
C VAL A 249 -6.72 -7.88 -9.19
N LYS A 250 -7.06 -6.61 -8.96
CA LYS A 250 -7.87 -5.79 -9.86
C LYS A 250 -7.05 -5.08 -10.94
N GLY A 251 -5.73 -5.00 -10.77
CA GLY A 251 -4.83 -4.37 -11.75
C GLY A 251 -3.38 -4.33 -11.31
N TYR A 252 -2.50 -4.14 -12.28
CA TYR A 252 -1.06 -4.02 -12.09
C TYR A 252 -0.62 -2.61 -12.52
N GLY A 253 -0.16 -1.81 -11.59
CA GLY A 253 0.28 -0.44 -11.88
C GLY A 253 1.67 -0.15 -11.34
N ASN A 254 2.39 0.72 -12.05
CA ASN A 254 3.62 1.33 -11.55
C ASN A 254 3.72 2.77 -12.06
N SER A 255 4.30 3.64 -11.24
CA SER A 255 4.59 5.02 -11.62
C SER A 255 5.93 5.46 -11.04
N VAL A 256 6.62 6.33 -11.74
CA VAL A 256 7.90 6.89 -11.31
C VAL A 256 7.84 8.41 -11.30
N THR A 257 8.21 9.00 -10.16
CA THR A 257 8.55 10.43 -10.09
C THR A 257 9.95 10.61 -10.65
N LEU A 258 10.10 11.48 -11.63
CA LEU A 258 11.34 11.70 -12.35
C LEU A 258 12.31 12.55 -11.52
N GLU A 259 13.61 12.25 -11.56
CA GLU A 259 14.65 13.03 -10.87
C GLU A 259 14.74 14.43 -11.46
N GLU A 260 14.61 14.54 -12.80
CA GLU A 260 14.49 15.78 -13.55
C GLU A 260 13.21 15.76 -14.37
N ASP A 261 12.65 16.93 -14.64
CA ASP A 261 11.47 17.03 -15.48
C ASP A 261 11.82 16.67 -16.92
N VAL A 262 11.01 15.84 -17.56
CA VAL A 262 11.21 15.39 -18.94
C VAL A 262 10.38 16.25 -19.88
N THR A 263 11.04 16.78 -20.91
CA THR A 263 10.43 17.60 -21.98
C THR A 263 10.58 16.95 -23.35
N ASP A 264 11.24 15.80 -23.44
CA ASP A 264 11.50 15.08 -24.68
C ASP A 264 10.67 13.80 -24.76
N THR A 265 9.98 13.61 -25.90
CA THR A 265 9.13 12.45 -26.18
C THR A 265 9.93 11.15 -26.23
N ALA A 266 11.17 11.17 -26.76
CA ALA A 266 11.98 9.96 -26.86
C ALA A 266 12.41 9.47 -25.46
N GLN A 267 12.75 10.40 -24.57
CA GLN A 267 13.06 10.10 -23.17
C GLN A 267 11.83 9.57 -22.43
N ALA A 268 10.67 10.21 -22.59
CA ALA A 268 9.41 9.76 -22.01
C ALA A 268 9.04 8.34 -22.47
N ASN A 269 9.19 8.03 -23.76
CA ASN A 269 8.92 6.71 -24.31
C ASN A 269 9.85 5.62 -23.75
N LYS A 270 11.13 5.92 -23.47
CA LYS A 270 12.03 4.97 -22.79
C LYS A 270 11.55 4.63 -21.38
N ILE A 271 11.06 5.63 -20.64
CA ILE A 271 10.51 5.44 -19.29
C ILE A 271 9.20 4.66 -19.36
N LEU A 272 8.32 4.97 -20.29
CA LEU A 272 7.07 4.23 -20.51
C LEU A 272 7.35 2.76 -20.84
N LEU A 273 8.32 2.46 -21.71
CA LEU A 273 8.69 1.09 -22.01
C LEU A 273 9.17 0.33 -20.77
N ALA A 274 10.01 0.96 -19.93
CA ALA A 274 10.45 0.36 -18.67
C ALA A 274 9.28 0.11 -17.69
N LEU A 275 8.31 1.02 -17.63
CA LEU A 275 7.10 0.85 -16.82
C LEU A 275 6.24 -0.30 -17.37
N CYS A 276 6.01 -0.36 -18.69
CA CYS A 276 5.26 -1.45 -19.34
C CYS A 276 5.92 -2.81 -19.08
N ASP A 277 7.24 -2.90 -19.27
CA ASP A 277 8.01 -4.12 -18.98
C ASP A 277 7.83 -4.58 -17.52
N SER A 278 7.95 -3.66 -16.57
CA SER A 278 7.77 -3.94 -15.13
C SER A 278 6.36 -4.41 -14.77
N VAL A 279 5.31 -3.76 -15.28
CA VAL A 279 3.92 -4.12 -14.90
C VAL A 279 3.46 -5.39 -15.62
N ALA A 280 3.85 -5.57 -16.91
CA ALA A 280 3.51 -6.76 -17.67
C ALA A 280 4.22 -8.01 -17.13
N SER A 281 5.49 -7.90 -16.72
CA SER A 281 6.23 -9.00 -16.09
C SER A 281 5.57 -9.49 -14.79
N ARG A 282 5.13 -8.57 -13.91
CA ARG A 282 4.41 -8.95 -12.68
C ARG A 282 3.06 -9.61 -13.00
N MET A 283 2.33 -9.09 -13.97
CA MET A 283 1.06 -9.65 -14.40
C MET A 283 1.23 -11.07 -14.96
N ARG A 284 2.28 -11.31 -15.78
CA ARG A 284 2.63 -12.65 -16.31
C ARG A 284 3.04 -13.62 -15.21
N ALA A 285 3.78 -13.14 -14.19
CA ALA A 285 4.18 -13.98 -13.06
C ALA A 285 2.97 -14.57 -12.31
N ASP A 286 1.85 -13.83 -12.29
CA ASP A 286 0.58 -14.28 -11.70
C ASP A 286 -0.31 -15.02 -12.72
N GLY A 287 0.18 -15.34 -13.93
CA GLY A 287 -0.59 -16.03 -14.99
C GLY A 287 -1.77 -15.23 -15.52
N ARG A 288 -1.71 -13.89 -15.48
CA ARG A 288 -2.83 -13.01 -15.81
C ARG A 288 -2.62 -12.27 -17.12
N ARG A 289 -3.75 -11.75 -17.69
CA ARG A 289 -3.80 -10.87 -18.87
C ARG A 289 -4.61 -9.62 -18.56
N CYS A 290 -4.36 -8.53 -19.30
CA CYS A 290 -5.13 -7.30 -19.19
C CYS A 290 -5.90 -7.00 -20.47
N SER A 291 -7.05 -6.36 -20.33
CA SER A 291 -7.85 -5.82 -21.44
C SER A 291 -7.93 -4.29 -21.43
N CYS A 292 -7.32 -3.62 -20.45
CA CYS A 292 -7.32 -2.15 -20.37
C CYS A 292 -5.93 -1.63 -19.99
N VAL A 293 -5.45 -0.62 -20.71
CA VAL A 293 -4.21 0.09 -20.42
C VAL A 293 -4.53 1.53 -20.07
N THR A 294 -3.98 2.02 -18.97
CA THR A 294 -4.09 3.41 -18.51
C THR A 294 -2.70 4.02 -18.44
N VAL A 295 -2.52 5.19 -19.05
CA VAL A 295 -1.34 6.04 -18.89
C VAL A 295 -1.69 7.21 -17.99
N THR A 296 -0.82 7.53 -17.04
CA THR A 296 -0.95 8.67 -16.14
C THR A 296 0.30 9.54 -16.26
N ILE A 297 0.09 10.86 -16.38
CA ILE A 297 1.16 11.85 -16.34
C ILE A 297 0.89 12.86 -15.24
N ARG A 298 1.95 13.43 -14.69
CA ARG A 298 1.90 14.61 -13.84
C ARG A 298 2.87 15.65 -14.37
N GLY A 299 2.39 16.86 -14.61
CA GLY A 299 3.24 18.00 -14.95
C GLY A 299 4.01 18.55 -13.73
N ASN A 300 4.92 19.48 -13.99
CA ASN A 300 5.64 20.21 -12.93
C ASN A 300 4.72 21.14 -12.12
N ASP A 301 3.53 21.46 -12.66
CA ASP A 301 2.43 22.14 -11.98
C ASP A 301 1.65 21.23 -10.99
N PHE A 302 2.06 19.99 -10.84
CA PHE A 302 1.45 18.93 -10.01
C PHE A 302 0.03 18.52 -10.45
N ARG A 303 -0.43 18.92 -11.64
CA ARG A 303 -1.69 18.43 -12.19
C ARG A 303 -1.54 17.04 -12.76
N ASN A 304 -2.44 16.15 -12.37
CA ASN A 304 -2.52 14.80 -12.92
C ASN A 304 -3.47 14.77 -14.11
N LYS A 305 -3.04 14.10 -15.18
CA LYS A 305 -3.90 13.73 -16.31
C LYS A 305 -3.76 12.22 -16.52
N SER A 306 -4.84 11.54 -16.89
CA SER A 306 -4.81 10.12 -17.24
C SER A 306 -5.72 9.84 -18.43
N HIS A 307 -5.32 8.88 -19.26
CA HIS A 307 -6.12 8.38 -20.37
C HIS A 307 -6.02 6.87 -20.40
N GLN A 308 -7.15 6.19 -20.68
CA GLN A 308 -7.22 4.74 -20.75
C GLN A 308 -7.94 4.28 -22.01
N ARG A 309 -7.59 3.08 -22.46
CA ARG A 309 -8.27 2.43 -23.59
C ARG A 309 -8.30 0.93 -23.39
N LYS A 310 -9.42 0.32 -23.80
CA LYS A 310 -9.55 -1.13 -23.87
C LYS A 310 -8.87 -1.66 -25.12
N LEU A 311 -8.25 -2.83 -24.98
CA LEU A 311 -7.74 -3.64 -26.06
C LEU A 311 -8.89 -4.47 -26.65
N SER A 312 -8.81 -4.79 -27.93
CA SER A 312 -9.76 -5.71 -28.58
C SER A 312 -9.69 -7.13 -28.03
N GLU A 313 -8.50 -7.55 -27.63
CA GLU A 313 -8.21 -8.86 -27.03
C GLU A 313 -7.36 -8.71 -25.78
N PRO A 314 -7.56 -9.59 -24.76
CA PRO A 314 -6.68 -9.61 -23.60
C PRO A 314 -5.23 -9.94 -23.98
N THR A 315 -4.27 -9.23 -23.40
CA THR A 315 -2.84 -9.43 -23.70
C THR A 315 -1.98 -9.51 -22.43
N ASP A 316 -0.88 -10.24 -22.54
CA ASP A 316 0.23 -10.31 -21.61
C ASP A 316 1.56 -9.86 -22.27
N VAL A 317 1.50 -9.44 -23.55
CA VAL A 317 2.67 -9.07 -24.37
C VAL A 317 3.10 -7.64 -24.12
N THR A 318 4.32 -7.44 -23.66
CA THR A 318 4.88 -6.11 -23.33
C THR A 318 4.85 -5.15 -24.54
N ALA A 319 5.08 -5.66 -25.75
CA ALA A 319 5.08 -4.83 -26.95
C ALA A 319 3.71 -4.23 -27.28
N GLU A 320 2.62 -4.99 -27.10
CA GLU A 320 1.24 -4.51 -27.31
C GLU A 320 0.86 -3.47 -26.26
N VAL A 321 1.17 -3.74 -24.98
CA VAL A 321 0.97 -2.79 -23.88
C VAL A 321 1.71 -1.48 -24.15
N PHE A 322 2.97 -1.56 -24.60
CA PHE A 322 3.78 -0.39 -24.92
C PHE A 322 3.28 0.39 -26.12
N ALA A 323 2.87 -0.29 -27.20
CA ALA A 323 2.32 0.36 -28.39
C ALA A 323 1.08 1.20 -28.04
N LEU A 324 0.14 0.63 -27.27
CA LEU A 324 -1.03 1.36 -26.81
C LEU A 324 -0.64 2.48 -25.83
N SER A 325 0.30 2.25 -24.92
CA SER A 325 0.78 3.27 -23.99
C SER A 325 1.38 4.48 -24.70
N LYS A 326 2.14 4.28 -25.80
CA LYS A 326 2.66 5.38 -26.64
C LYS A 326 1.55 6.21 -27.27
N THR A 327 0.52 5.55 -27.81
CA THR A 327 -0.63 6.24 -28.40
C THR A 327 -1.36 7.08 -27.36
N LEU A 328 -1.68 6.48 -26.19
CA LEU A 328 -2.34 7.19 -25.10
C LEU A 328 -1.52 8.36 -24.56
N PHE A 329 -0.20 8.17 -24.47
CA PHE A 329 0.72 9.22 -24.05
C PHE A 329 0.72 10.41 -25.04
N ALA A 330 0.79 10.13 -26.34
CA ALA A 330 0.76 11.17 -27.37
C ALA A 330 -0.56 11.95 -27.39
N GLU A 331 -1.68 11.31 -27.08
CA GLU A 331 -2.99 11.98 -26.95
C GLU A 331 -3.12 12.79 -25.65
N LEU A 332 -2.38 12.43 -24.61
CA LEU A 332 -2.51 13.00 -23.27
C LEU A 332 -1.58 14.18 -23.03
N TRP A 333 -0.36 14.10 -23.56
CA TRP A 333 0.67 15.10 -23.34
C TRP A 333 0.68 16.15 -24.46
N ASP A 334 0.76 17.41 -24.06
CA ASP A 334 0.79 18.56 -24.95
C ASP A 334 2.14 18.81 -25.65
N GLY A 335 3.19 18.03 -25.30
CA GLY A 335 4.52 18.10 -25.90
C GLY A 335 5.43 19.20 -25.32
N TYR A 336 4.94 20.07 -24.46
CA TYR A 336 5.72 21.19 -23.90
C TYR A 336 5.69 21.28 -22.37
N THR A 337 4.61 20.88 -21.69
CA THR A 337 4.58 20.87 -20.22
C THR A 337 5.61 19.89 -19.66
N PRO A 338 6.59 20.34 -18.86
CA PRO A 338 7.60 19.44 -18.29
C PRO A 338 6.94 18.36 -17.43
N LEU A 339 7.31 17.09 -17.69
CA LEU A 339 6.74 15.93 -17.02
C LEU A 339 7.52 15.61 -15.76
N ARG A 340 6.81 15.55 -14.63
CA ARG A 340 7.34 15.19 -13.31
C ARG A 340 7.11 13.72 -12.94
N LEU A 341 6.07 13.09 -13.48
CA LEU A 341 5.72 11.69 -13.21
C LEU A 341 5.11 11.05 -14.44
N LEU A 342 5.51 9.80 -14.66
CA LEU A 342 4.90 8.89 -15.62
C LEU A 342 4.42 7.62 -14.91
N GLY A 343 3.28 7.08 -15.34
CA GLY A 343 2.71 5.85 -14.79
C GLY A 343 1.97 5.05 -15.85
N VAL A 344 2.00 3.72 -15.69
CA VAL A 344 1.22 2.76 -16.49
C VAL A 344 0.47 1.84 -15.54
N THR A 345 -0.81 1.57 -15.84
CA THR A 345 -1.66 0.64 -15.10
C THR A 345 -2.37 -0.27 -16.10
N LEU A 346 -2.33 -1.57 -15.82
CA LEU A 346 -3.04 -2.63 -16.52
C LEU A 346 -4.28 -2.99 -15.70
N GLY A 347 -5.45 -2.91 -16.31
CA GLY A 347 -6.74 -3.18 -15.69
C GLY A 347 -7.55 -4.19 -16.50
N ASP A 348 -8.78 -4.46 -16.03
CA ASP A 348 -9.67 -5.48 -16.60
C ASP A 348 -8.90 -6.82 -16.72
N ILE A 349 -8.44 -7.30 -15.56
CA ILE A 349 -7.57 -8.49 -15.45
C ILE A 349 -8.41 -9.76 -15.60
N SER A 350 -7.90 -10.71 -16.39
CA SER A 350 -8.50 -12.04 -16.61
C SER A 350 -7.45 -13.14 -16.44
N ASP A 351 -7.94 -14.36 -16.17
CA ASP A 351 -7.10 -15.56 -16.14
C ASP A 351 -6.71 -16.00 -17.56
N ASN A 352 -5.59 -16.71 -17.65
CA ASN A 352 -5.12 -17.25 -18.94
C ASN A 352 -6.01 -18.36 -19.52
N GLU A 353 -6.89 -18.97 -18.72
CA GLU A 353 -7.68 -20.15 -19.06
C GLU A 353 -8.86 -19.86 -20.01
N THR A 354 -9.33 -18.61 -20.06
CA THR A 354 -10.50 -18.22 -20.87
C THR A 354 -10.11 -17.31 -22.03
N VAL A 355 -9.34 -17.80 -22.98
CA VAL A 355 -9.04 -17.05 -24.21
C VAL A 355 -9.81 -17.65 -25.36
N GLN A 356 -10.72 -16.88 -25.94
CA GLN A 356 -11.25 -17.17 -27.26
C GLN A 356 -10.11 -17.08 -28.26
N LEU A 357 -9.67 -18.24 -28.78
CA LEU A 357 -8.62 -18.27 -29.80
C LEU A 357 -9.15 -17.58 -31.06
N SER A 358 -8.46 -16.57 -31.53
CA SER A 358 -8.67 -16.03 -32.87
C SER A 358 -8.36 -17.12 -33.89
N MET A 359 -9.20 -17.27 -34.90
CA MET A 359 -8.95 -18.21 -35.99
C MET A 359 -7.71 -17.82 -36.80
N PHE A 360 -7.18 -16.61 -36.63
CA PHE A 360 -5.93 -16.13 -37.24
C PHE A 360 -4.85 -16.08 -36.16
N GLN A 361 -3.98 -17.11 -36.13
CA GLN A 361 -2.79 -17.09 -35.27
C GLN A 361 -1.86 -15.96 -35.73
N ASP A 362 -1.57 -15.03 -34.85
CA ASP A 362 -0.53 -14.01 -35.05
C ASP A 362 0.83 -14.56 -34.59
N ASP A 363 1.59 -15.15 -35.49
CA ASP A 363 2.94 -15.69 -35.22
C ASP A 363 3.86 -14.65 -34.56
N GLN A 364 3.66 -13.35 -34.80
CA GLN A 364 4.47 -12.29 -34.24
C GLN A 364 4.11 -12.11 -32.75
N LYS A 365 2.81 -12.18 -32.38
CA LYS A 365 2.34 -12.11 -31.01
C LYS A 365 2.87 -13.27 -30.16
N ASP A 366 2.85 -14.49 -30.72
CA ASP A 366 3.37 -15.68 -30.03
C ASP A 366 4.89 -15.64 -29.84
N ARG A 367 5.62 -15.14 -30.81
CA ARG A 367 7.10 -14.93 -30.71
C ARG A 367 7.40 -13.86 -29.64
N ALA A 368 6.67 -12.76 -29.62
CA ALA A 368 6.84 -11.70 -28.63
C ALA A 368 6.52 -12.20 -27.20
N ARG A 369 5.48 -13.00 -27.04
CA ARG A 369 5.14 -13.64 -25.76
C ARG A 369 6.23 -14.59 -25.27
N LYS A 370 6.73 -15.49 -26.14
CA LYS A 370 7.84 -16.40 -25.82
C LYS A 370 9.10 -15.64 -25.41
N LEU A 371 9.42 -14.54 -26.09
CA LEU A 371 10.54 -13.68 -25.74
C LEU A 371 10.36 -13.07 -24.35
N ASP A 372 9.19 -12.48 -24.05
CA ASP A 372 8.89 -11.89 -22.74
C ASP A 372 8.99 -12.94 -21.64
N GLN A 373 8.44 -14.15 -21.82
CA GLN A 373 8.52 -15.26 -20.86
C GLN A 373 9.97 -15.71 -20.62
N THR A 374 10.79 -15.80 -21.70
CA THR A 374 12.21 -16.16 -21.58
C THR A 374 12.99 -15.11 -20.79
N VAL A 375 12.73 -13.84 -21.05
CA VAL A 375 13.33 -12.72 -20.30
C VAL A 375 12.93 -12.77 -18.83
N ASP A 376 11.65 -13.04 -18.54
CA ASP A 376 11.17 -13.15 -17.15
C ASP A 376 11.81 -14.34 -16.41
N GLN A 377 11.97 -15.51 -17.06
CA GLN A 377 12.67 -16.67 -16.52
C GLN A 377 14.15 -16.36 -16.20
N LEU A 378 14.85 -15.69 -17.12
CA LEU A 378 16.23 -15.29 -16.90
C LEU A 378 16.36 -14.30 -15.74
N ARG A 379 15.45 -13.34 -15.63
CA ARG A 379 15.41 -12.38 -14.52
C ARG A 379 15.11 -13.04 -13.19
N SER A 380 14.21 -14.00 -13.15
CA SER A 380 13.90 -14.79 -11.96
C SER A 380 15.15 -15.58 -11.48
N LYS A 381 15.89 -16.18 -12.40
CA LYS A 381 17.06 -17.00 -12.07
C LYS A 381 18.31 -16.19 -11.73
N PHE A 382 18.58 -15.10 -12.44
CA PHE A 382 19.86 -14.35 -12.37
C PHE A 382 19.68 -12.92 -11.81
N GLY A 383 18.47 -12.54 -11.45
CA GLY A 383 18.14 -11.19 -10.98
C GLY A 383 17.65 -10.25 -12.08
N VAL A 384 16.86 -9.24 -11.69
CA VAL A 384 16.19 -8.31 -12.63
C VAL A 384 17.12 -7.46 -13.49
N THR A 385 18.37 -7.31 -13.10
CA THR A 385 19.38 -6.55 -13.81
C THR A 385 20.19 -7.40 -14.80
N ALA A 386 20.03 -8.73 -14.79
CA ALA A 386 20.79 -9.66 -15.62
C ALA A 386 20.53 -9.44 -17.13
N ILE A 387 19.27 -9.08 -17.46
CA ILE A 387 18.87 -8.78 -18.82
C ILE A 387 17.99 -7.53 -18.86
N SER A 388 18.34 -6.56 -19.70
CA SER A 388 17.56 -5.34 -19.92
C SER A 388 17.47 -5.04 -21.43
N ARG A 389 16.40 -4.36 -21.82
CA ARG A 389 16.28 -3.86 -23.20
C ARG A 389 17.29 -2.74 -23.38
N GLY A 390 18.13 -2.78 -24.41
CA GLY A 390 19.21 -1.81 -24.65
C GLY A 390 18.74 -0.35 -24.65
N SER A 391 17.53 -0.10 -25.16
CA SER A 391 16.91 1.25 -25.19
C SER A 391 16.51 1.82 -23.83
N VAL A 392 16.53 1.03 -22.74
CA VAL A 392 16.01 1.44 -21.42
C VAL A 392 16.96 1.18 -20.24
N THR A 393 18.23 0.90 -20.51
CA THR A 393 19.22 0.49 -19.49
C THR A 393 19.28 1.45 -18.29
N ASP A 394 19.19 2.76 -18.51
CA ASP A 394 19.18 3.75 -17.43
C ASP A 394 17.79 3.96 -16.81
N ALA A 395 16.72 3.77 -17.59
CA ALA A 395 15.35 3.89 -17.08
C ALA A 395 14.96 2.70 -16.20
N THR A 396 15.46 1.49 -16.49
CA THR A 396 15.18 0.29 -15.66
C THR A 396 15.76 0.39 -14.25
N LYS A 397 16.89 1.04 -14.06
CA LYS A 397 17.44 1.30 -12.70
C LYS A 397 16.48 2.10 -11.81
N ARG A 398 15.68 2.99 -12.42
CA ARG A 398 14.71 3.87 -11.72
C ARG A 398 13.37 3.17 -11.47
N VAL A 399 12.89 2.38 -12.43
CA VAL A 399 11.61 1.66 -12.37
C VAL A 399 11.72 0.37 -11.56
N GLY A 400 12.89 -0.28 -11.56
CA GLY A 400 13.12 -1.63 -11.03
C GLY A 400 13.17 -1.76 -9.51
N ARG A 401 13.11 -0.67 -8.72
CA ARG A 401 13.21 -0.76 -7.24
C ARG A 401 12.06 -1.53 -6.60
N LYS A 402 10.83 -1.39 -7.09
CA LYS A 402 9.67 -2.18 -6.62
C LYS A 402 9.76 -3.65 -7.05
N TYR A 403 10.30 -3.89 -8.23
CA TYR A 403 10.47 -5.24 -8.78
C TYR A 403 11.55 -6.04 -8.05
N LYS A 404 12.64 -5.38 -7.64
CA LYS A 404 13.73 -6.01 -6.90
C LYS A 404 13.29 -6.52 -5.52
N ALA A 405 12.43 -5.77 -4.84
CA ALA A 405 11.89 -6.17 -3.54
C ALA A 405 11.06 -7.46 -3.64
N GLN A 406 10.22 -7.63 -4.68
CA GLN A 406 9.38 -8.81 -4.86
C GLN A 406 10.16 -10.08 -5.27
N LEU A 407 11.21 -9.95 -6.10
CA LEU A 407 12.00 -11.10 -6.54
C LEU A 407 13.05 -11.59 -5.54
N GLU A 408 13.44 -10.78 -4.56
CA GLU A 408 14.23 -11.24 -3.42
C GLU A 408 13.40 -12.08 -2.44
N GLU A 409 12.06 -12.02 -2.55
CA GLU A 409 11.12 -12.80 -1.74
C GLU A 409 11.02 -14.27 -2.15
N ASP A 410 11.21 -14.58 -3.44
CA ASP A 410 10.96 -15.91 -4.02
C ASP A 410 12.22 -16.80 -4.16
N LYS A 411 13.38 -16.38 -3.66
CA LYS A 411 14.56 -17.26 -3.67
C LYS A 411 14.44 -18.30 -2.56
N PRO A 412 14.30 -19.60 -2.89
CA PRO A 412 14.50 -20.67 -1.91
C PRO A 412 15.92 -20.56 -1.36
N LYS A 413 16.03 -20.65 -0.03
CA LYS A 413 17.31 -20.76 0.67
C LYS A 413 17.93 -22.11 0.38
#